data_e74cd0f387345114b64ace123588cb0a
#
_entry.id   e74cd0f387345114b64ace123588cb0a
#
_cell.length_a   1.000
_cell.length_b   1.000
_cell.length_c   1.000
_cell.angle_alpha   90.00
_cell.angle_beta   90.00
_cell.angle_gamma   90.00
#
_symmetry.space_group_name_H-M   'P 1'
#
loop_
_entity.id
_entity.type
_entity.pdbx_description
1 polymer ?
#
loop_
_entity_poly.entity_id
_entity_poly.type
_entity_poly.pdbx_seq_one_letter_code
_entity_poly.pdbx_strand_id
1 'polypeptide(L)'
;MRWAAHIHRPSTYVFLDLTTFEFHVARVAKAGICPLVAGTMGEAVHLSHSERTTLIRVARKTLDSAGFYRIPVIAGTGAASTRETIELTKEASEAGADYAIVIAGGYYGGVLSNDRAALKAFFCEVSQKSPIPIMIYNCKLLDCSNPDIVSSPQ
;
A
#
# COMPACT_ATOMS: atom_id res chain seq x y z
N MET A 1 6.94 -12.00 13.27
CA MET A 1 6.82 -12.43 11.85
C MET A 1 7.13 -11.24 10.97
N ARG A 2 8.27 -11.23 10.27
CA ARG A 2 8.65 -10.13 9.38
C ARG A 2 7.98 -10.35 8.02
N TRP A 3 6.97 -9.54 7.71
CA TRP A 3 6.18 -9.59 6.48
C TRP A 3 6.72 -8.68 5.37
N ALA A 4 7.75 -7.90 5.68
CA ALA A 4 8.44 -7.13 4.69
C ALA A 4 9.09 -8.11 3.70
N ALA A 5 8.86 -7.92 2.42
CA ALA A 5 9.77 -8.44 1.42
C ALA A 5 11.14 -7.90 1.81
N HIS A 6 11.95 -8.70 2.50
CA HIS A 6 13.26 -8.27 2.99
C HIS A 6 14.16 -8.05 1.79
N ILE A 7 14.17 -6.83 1.38
CA ILE A 7 14.91 -6.28 0.27
C ILE A 7 16.35 -5.95 0.70
N HIS A 8 16.74 -6.29 1.92
CA HIS A 8 18.08 -6.00 2.43
C HIS A 8 18.98 -7.23 2.37
N ARG A 9 19.72 -7.36 1.26
CA ARG A 9 21.06 -7.95 1.33
C ARG A 9 22.07 -6.83 1.64
N PRO A 10 23.15 -7.09 2.42
CA PRO A 10 24.18 -6.10 2.72
C PRO A 10 25.08 -5.85 1.51
N SER A 11 24.55 -5.25 0.49
CA SER A 11 25.28 -4.68 -0.63
C SER A 11 24.70 -3.28 -0.89
N THR A 12 25.50 -2.39 -1.39
CA THR A 12 25.19 -0.96 -1.61
C THR A 12 24.00 -0.71 -2.55
N TYR A 13 23.30 -1.74 -3.01
CA TYR A 13 22.11 -1.68 -3.86
C TYR A 13 21.01 -2.52 -3.27
N VAL A 14 19.83 -1.93 -3.14
CA VAL A 14 18.60 -2.60 -2.71
C VAL A 14 17.90 -3.12 -3.95
N PHE A 15 17.69 -4.44 -4.03
CA PHE A 15 16.95 -5.08 -5.11
C PHE A 15 15.72 -5.78 -4.57
N LEU A 16 14.63 -5.77 -5.36
CA LEU A 16 13.43 -6.56 -5.07
C LEU A 16 13.74 -8.05 -5.20
N ASP A 17 13.49 -8.84 -4.16
CA ASP A 17 13.49 -10.30 -4.25
C ASP A 17 12.13 -10.78 -4.76
N LEU A 18 11.96 -10.72 -6.08
CA LEU A 18 10.70 -11.08 -6.72
C LEU A 18 10.34 -12.56 -6.54
N THR A 19 11.33 -13.44 -6.48
CA THR A 19 11.10 -14.89 -6.29
C THR A 19 10.47 -15.19 -4.93
N THR A 20 11.03 -14.62 -3.87
CA THR A 20 10.45 -14.74 -2.53
C THR A 20 9.09 -14.07 -2.45
N PHE A 21 8.91 -12.94 -3.11
CA PHE A 21 7.64 -12.23 -3.16
C PHE A 21 6.54 -13.07 -3.86
N GLU A 22 6.81 -13.66 -5.02
CA GLU A 22 5.89 -14.58 -5.73
C GLU A 22 5.47 -15.75 -4.82
N PHE A 23 6.42 -16.36 -4.13
CA PHE A 23 6.12 -17.45 -3.19
C PHE A 23 5.16 -16.98 -2.09
N HIS A 24 5.38 -15.78 -1.52
CA HIS A 24 4.49 -15.23 -0.50
C HIS A 24 3.09 -14.92 -1.02
N VAL A 25 2.98 -14.33 -2.21
CA VAL A 25 1.69 -14.05 -2.85
C VAL A 25 0.89 -15.35 -3.05
N ALA A 26 1.54 -16.37 -3.61
CA ALA A 26 0.88 -17.67 -3.82
C ALA A 26 0.46 -18.33 -2.49
N ARG A 27 1.27 -18.22 -1.44
CA ARG A 27 0.96 -18.76 -0.11
C ARG A 27 -0.24 -18.07 0.53
N VAL A 28 -0.31 -16.74 0.44
CA VAL A 28 -1.42 -15.93 0.96
C VAL A 28 -2.71 -16.28 0.22
N ALA A 29 -2.65 -16.37 -1.11
CA ALA A 29 -3.77 -16.75 -1.95
C ALA A 29 -4.31 -18.16 -1.66
N LYS A 30 -3.43 -19.13 -1.43
CA LYS A 30 -3.82 -20.50 -1.02
C LYS A 30 -4.60 -20.53 0.29
N ALA A 31 -4.37 -19.56 1.17
CA ALA A 31 -5.13 -19.38 2.42
C ALA A 31 -6.46 -18.61 2.21
N GLY A 32 -6.82 -18.28 0.97
CA GLY A 32 -8.03 -17.50 0.66
C GLY A 32 -7.94 -16.01 1.01
N ILE A 33 -6.73 -15.49 1.19
CA ILE A 33 -6.50 -14.09 1.60
C ILE A 33 -6.04 -13.28 0.40
N CYS A 34 -6.59 -12.07 0.24
CA CYS A 34 -6.18 -11.13 -0.80
C CYS A 34 -4.81 -10.52 -0.46
N PRO A 35 -3.83 -10.54 -1.38
CA PRO A 35 -2.57 -9.86 -1.16
C PRO A 35 -2.76 -8.34 -1.16
N LEU A 36 -2.21 -7.69 -0.12
CA LEU A 36 -2.08 -6.24 -0.05
C LEU A 36 -0.62 -5.89 -0.34
N VAL A 37 -0.39 -5.25 -1.49
CA VAL A 37 0.93 -4.87 -1.99
C VAL A 37 1.21 -3.42 -1.65
N ALA A 38 2.43 -3.11 -1.24
CA ALA A 38 2.86 -1.75 -0.88
C ALA A 38 1.97 -1.10 0.21
N GLY A 39 1.57 -1.86 1.22
CA GLY A 39 0.98 -1.33 2.44
C GLY A 39 2.05 -0.87 3.45
N THR A 40 1.64 -0.47 4.65
CA THR A 40 2.55 -0.04 5.72
C THR A 40 3.56 -1.12 6.09
N MET A 41 3.11 -2.36 6.25
CA MET A 41 3.99 -3.49 6.55
C MET A 41 4.83 -3.94 5.35
N GLY A 42 4.43 -3.54 4.14
CA GLY A 42 5.19 -3.72 2.89
C GLY A 42 6.18 -2.59 2.62
N GLU A 43 6.45 -1.74 3.63
CA GLU A 43 7.45 -0.68 3.57
C GLU A 43 7.27 0.26 2.37
N ALA A 44 6.01 0.56 2.01
CA ALA A 44 5.64 1.33 0.82
C ALA A 44 6.41 2.64 0.64
N VAL A 45 6.72 3.32 1.75
CA VAL A 45 7.44 4.61 1.74
C VAL A 45 8.88 4.51 1.23
N HIS A 46 9.45 3.31 1.22
CA HIS A 46 10.81 3.02 0.74
C HIS A 46 10.84 2.56 -0.72
N LEU A 47 9.67 2.33 -1.32
CA LEU A 47 9.54 1.85 -2.69
C LEU A 47 9.35 3.01 -3.67
N SER A 48 10.12 3.01 -4.74
CA SER A 48 9.88 3.89 -5.89
C SER A 48 8.58 3.51 -6.61
N HIS A 49 8.05 4.41 -7.46
CA HIS A 49 6.88 4.14 -8.30
C HIS A 49 7.06 2.88 -9.17
N SER A 50 8.24 2.74 -9.80
CA SER A 50 8.56 1.59 -10.64
C SER A 50 8.62 0.27 -9.86
N GLU A 51 9.11 0.28 -8.63
CA GLU A 51 9.12 -0.91 -7.77
C GLU A 51 7.71 -1.28 -7.33
N ARG A 52 6.88 -0.31 -6.95
CA ARG A 52 5.47 -0.56 -6.59
C ARG A 52 4.71 -1.19 -7.76
N THR A 53 4.82 -0.61 -8.95
CA THR A 53 4.16 -1.15 -10.16
C THR A 53 4.68 -2.54 -10.53
N THR A 54 5.97 -2.80 -10.35
CA THR A 54 6.56 -4.12 -10.57
C THR A 54 5.98 -5.15 -9.61
N LEU A 55 5.92 -4.84 -8.30
CA LEU A 55 5.34 -5.75 -7.30
C LEU A 55 3.86 -6.04 -7.56
N ILE A 56 3.08 -5.05 -7.98
CA ILE A 56 1.65 -5.24 -8.31
C ILE A 56 1.51 -6.18 -9.52
N ARG A 57 2.27 -5.95 -10.61
CA ARG A 57 2.26 -6.83 -11.79
C ARG A 57 2.65 -8.26 -11.45
N VAL A 58 3.69 -8.42 -10.64
CA VAL A 58 4.15 -9.73 -10.19
C VAL A 58 3.08 -10.42 -9.35
N ALA A 59 2.42 -9.71 -8.43
CA ALA A 59 1.33 -10.26 -7.64
C ALA A 59 0.18 -10.74 -8.52
N ARG A 60 -0.28 -9.91 -9.48
CA ARG A 60 -1.36 -10.30 -10.40
C ARG A 60 -0.98 -11.51 -11.24
N LYS A 61 0.21 -11.48 -11.86
CA LYS A 61 0.72 -12.60 -12.66
C LYS A 61 0.82 -13.90 -11.85
N THR A 62 1.29 -13.82 -10.61
CA THR A 62 1.39 -14.98 -9.72
C THR A 62 0.03 -15.58 -9.42
N LEU A 63 -0.96 -14.75 -9.10
CA LEU A 63 -2.33 -15.20 -8.85
C LEU A 63 -2.93 -15.87 -10.09
N ASP A 64 -2.78 -15.26 -11.26
CA ASP A 64 -3.30 -15.78 -12.51
C ASP A 64 -2.65 -17.12 -12.88
N SER A 65 -1.31 -17.20 -12.78
CA SER A 65 -0.57 -18.43 -13.08
C SER A 65 -0.92 -19.58 -12.13
N ALA A 66 -1.33 -19.27 -10.90
CA ALA A 66 -1.74 -20.24 -9.90
C ALA A 66 -3.25 -20.58 -9.94
N GLY A 67 -4.00 -20.01 -10.88
CA GLY A 67 -5.44 -20.25 -11.02
C GLY A 67 -6.33 -19.45 -10.04
N PHE A 68 -5.78 -18.47 -9.34
CA PHE A 68 -6.51 -17.63 -8.39
C PHE A 68 -7.09 -16.36 -9.02
N TYR A 69 -7.72 -16.46 -10.18
CA TYR A 69 -8.25 -15.33 -10.96
C TYR A 69 -9.28 -14.46 -10.21
N ARG A 70 -9.94 -15.02 -9.18
CA ARG A 70 -10.98 -14.33 -8.40
C ARG A 70 -10.44 -13.64 -7.15
N ILE A 71 -9.17 -13.84 -6.81
CA ILE A 71 -8.56 -13.17 -5.67
C ILE A 71 -8.06 -11.80 -6.13
N PRO A 72 -8.60 -10.71 -5.57
CA PRO A 72 -8.17 -9.37 -5.96
C PRO A 72 -6.78 -9.03 -5.41
N VAL A 73 -6.07 -8.16 -6.12
CA VAL A 73 -4.86 -7.49 -5.66
C VAL A 73 -5.25 -6.12 -5.10
N ILE A 74 -4.89 -5.86 -3.86
CA ILE A 74 -5.09 -4.56 -3.20
C ILE A 74 -3.75 -3.83 -3.19
N ALA A 75 -3.70 -2.61 -3.71
CA ALA A 75 -2.49 -1.79 -3.74
C ALA A 75 -2.53 -0.65 -2.72
N GLY A 76 -1.48 -0.48 -1.94
CA GLY A 76 -1.28 0.70 -1.11
C GLY A 76 -0.81 1.87 -1.95
N THR A 77 -1.64 2.92 -2.06
CA THR A 77 -1.37 4.08 -2.91
C THR A 77 -1.33 5.40 -2.16
N GLY A 78 -1.51 5.37 -0.82
CA GLY A 78 -1.42 6.56 0.01
C GLY A 78 -0.04 7.21 -0.06
N ALA A 79 -0.03 8.54 -0.23
CA ALA A 79 1.18 9.37 -0.30
C ALA A 79 0.99 10.69 0.44
N ALA A 80 2.04 11.50 0.51
CA ALA A 80 2.02 12.77 1.23
C ALA A 80 1.15 13.84 0.58
N SER A 81 0.87 13.73 -0.72
CA SER A 81 0.03 14.69 -1.46
C SER A 81 -1.12 13.99 -2.17
N THR A 82 -2.23 14.72 -2.36
CA THR A 82 -3.39 14.26 -3.13
C THR A 82 -3.00 13.88 -4.56
N ARG A 83 -2.17 14.72 -5.21
CA ARG A 83 -1.70 14.46 -6.57
C ARG A 83 -0.93 13.16 -6.68
N GLU A 84 0.05 12.94 -5.83
CA GLU A 84 0.85 11.73 -5.80
C GLU A 84 0.00 10.48 -5.50
N THR A 85 -0.95 10.59 -4.57
CA THR A 85 -1.89 9.52 -4.27
C THR A 85 -2.71 9.12 -5.51
N ILE A 86 -3.17 10.11 -6.30
CA ILE A 86 -3.89 9.88 -7.55
C ILE A 86 -3.00 9.23 -8.60
N GLU A 87 -1.76 9.70 -8.76
CA GLU A 87 -0.78 9.13 -9.70
C GLU A 87 -0.49 7.67 -9.36
N LEU A 88 -0.15 7.37 -8.10
CA LEU A 88 0.07 6.00 -7.62
C LEU A 88 -1.17 5.10 -7.82
N THR A 89 -2.37 5.64 -7.67
CA THR A 89 -3.60 4.86 -7.86
C THR A 89 -3.83 4.51 -9.33
N LYS A 90 -3.51 5.42 -10.26
CA LYS A 90 -3.55 5.15 -11.70
C LYS A 90 -2.52 4.10 -12.10
N GLU A 91 -1.28 4.28 -11.67
CA GLU A 91 -0.20 3.33 -11.91
C GLU A 91 -0.52 1.93 -11.35
N ALA A 92 -1.12 1.87 -10.17
CA ALA A 92 -1.56 0.61 -9.56
C ALA A 92 -2.63 -0.09 -10.40
N SER A 93 -3.61 0.66 -10.90
CA SER A 93 -4.64 0.14 -11.81
C SER A 93 -4.03 -0.42 -13.09
N GLU A 94 -3.14 0.34 -13.74
CA GLU A 94 -2.43 -0.09 -14.96
C GLU A 94 -1.53 -1.31 -14.73
N ALA A 95 -1.05 -1.48 -13.50
CA ALA A 95 -0.26 -2.63 -13.09
C ALA A 95 -1.09 -3.88 -12.75
N GLY A 96 -2.43 -3.76 -12.68
CA GLY A 96 -3.36 -4.88 -12.45
C GLY A 96 -3.88 -4.99 -11.03
N ALA A 97 -3.87 -3.91 -10.25
CA ALA A 97 -4.58 -3.85 -8.97
C ALA A 97 -6.09 -3.70 -9.20
N ASP A 98 -6.89 -4.39 -8.37
CA ASP A 98 -8.35 -4.32 -8.39
C ASP A 98 -8.90 -3.26 -7.44
N TYR A 99 -8.16 -2.96 -6.36
CA TYR A 99 -8.51 -1.97 -5.35
C TYR A 99 -7.27 -1.19 -4.92
N ALA A 100 -7.49 0.06 -4.57
CA ALA A 100 -6.47 0.88 -3.90
C ALA A 100 -6.83 1.05 -2.42
N ILE A 101 -5.85 0.90 -1.52
CA ILE A 101 -6.01 1.27 -0.12
C ILE A 101 -5.22 2.56 0.15
N VAL A 102 -5.93 3.57 0.65
CA VAL A 102 -5.41 4.92 0.79
C VAL A 102 -5.40 5.33 2.26
N ILE A 103 -4.21 5.63 2.77
CA ILE A 103 -4.04 6.29 4.06
C ILE A 103 -3.95 7.79 3.84
N ALA A 104 -4.66 8.56 4.64
CA ALA A 104 -4.50 10.01 4.62
C ALA A 104 -3.35 10.42 5.53
N GLY A 105 -2.62 11.42 5.11
CA GLY A 105 -1.80 12.17 6.02
C GLY A 105 -0.32 12.23 5.72
N GLY A 106 0.36 11.15 5.47
CA GLY A 106 1.82 11.22 5.31
C GLY A 106 2.48 12.12 6.35
N TYR A 107 3.36 13.02 5.91
CA TYR A 107 4.09 13.96 6.77
C TYR A 107 3.18 14.95 7.53
N TYR A 108 2.04 15.33 6.94
CA TYR A 108 1.08 16.28 7.53
C TYR A 108 -0.12 15.59 8.17
N GLY A 109 -0.03 14.29 8.47
CA GLY A 109 -1.14 13.49 9.00
C GLY A 109 -1.79 14.06 10.24
N GLY A 110 -1.01 14.56 11.19
CA GLY A 110 -1.54 15.16 12.42
C GLY A 110 -2.34 16.45 12.20
N VAL A 111 -2.04 17.21 11.15
CA VAL A 111 -2.84 18.41 10.78
C VAL A 111 -4.11 18.00 10.06
N LEU A 112 -4.02 17.08 9.10
CA LEU A 112 -5.16 16.61 8.32
C LEU A 112 -6.16 15.82 9.15
N SER A 113 -5.71 15.02 10.12
CA SER A 113 -6.61 14.23 10.97
C SER A 113 -7.54 15.09 11.85
N ASN A 114 -7.11 16.31 12.16
CA ASN A 114 -7.91 17.25 12.94
C ASN A 114 -8.87 18.13 12.10
N ASP A 115 -8.69 18.14 10.77
CA ASP A 115 -9.58 18.85 9.85
C ASP A 115 -10.44 17.88 9.03
N ARG A 116 -11.67 17.65 9.50
CA ARG A 116 -12.61 16.75 8.83
C ARG A 116 -12.98 17.21 7.41
N ALA A 117 -13.00 18.51 7.16
CA ALA A 117 -13.34 19.04 5.84
C ALA A 117 -12.20 18.77 4.84
N ALA A 118 -10.95 19.02 5.24
CA ALA A 118 -9.77 18.71 4.44
C ALA A 118 -9.66 17.21 4.19
N LEU A 119 -9.89 16.37 5.19
CA LEU A 119 -9.86 14.91 5.06
C LEU A 119 -10.94 14.42 4.08
N LYS A 120 -12.16 14.95 4.19
CA LYS A 120 -13.24 14.63 3.25
C LYS A 120 -12.87 15.06 1.82
N ALA A 121 -12.37 16.27 1.64
CA ALA A 121 -11.96 16.78 0.34
C ALA A 121 -10.88 15.91 -0.31
N PHE A 122 -9.86 15.50 0.46
CA PHE A 122 -8.81 14.59 0.03
C PHE A 122 -9.38 13.29 -0.53
N PHE A 123 -10.19 12.56 0.27
CA PHE A 123 -10.75 11.28 -0.17
C PHE A 123 -11.75 11.40 -1.32
N CYS A 124 -12.56 12.47 -1.34
CA CYS A 124 -13.46 12.73 -2.45
C CYS A 124 -12.68 12.95 -3.76
N GLU A 125 -11.62 13.76 -3.73
CA GLU A 125 -10.82 14.03 -4.92
C GLU A 125 -10.08 12.79 -5.42
N VAL A 126 -9.46 12.02 -4.51
CA VAL A 126 -8.82 10.74 -4.87
C VAL A 126 -9.83 9.77 -5.48
N SER A 127 -11.01 9.62 -4.86
CA SER A 127 -12.06 8.73 -5.33
C SER A 127 -12.59 9.11 -6.71
N GLN A 128 -12.77 10.40 -6.98
CA GLN A 128 -13.26 10.89 -8.28
C GLN A 128 -12.26 10.67 -9.42
N LYS A 129 -10.96 10.67 -9.12
CA LYS A 129 -9.88 10.56 -10.12
C LYS A 129 -9.27 9.16 -10.19
N SER A 130 -9.65 8.28 -9.29
CA SER A 130 -9.19 6.89 -9.26
C SER A 130 -9.90 6.04 -10.33
N PRO A 131 -9.15 5.27 -11.14
CA PRO A 131 -9.76 4.32 -12.09
C PRO A 131 -10.29 3.04 -11.41
N ILE A 132 -9.92 2.78 -10.17
CA ILE A 132 -10.33 1.62 -9.37
C ILE A 132 -10.94 2.05 -8.04
N PRO A 133 -11.81 1.23 -7.41
CA PRO A 133 -12.38 1.56 -6.12
C PRO A 133 -11.31 1.79 -5.05
N ILE A 134 -11.51 2.81 -4.20
CA ILE A 134 -10.61 3.09 -3.08
C ILE A 134 -11.18 2.57 -1.76
N MET A 135 -10.29 2.09 -0.90
CA MET A 135 -10.55 1.72 0.50
C MET A 135 -9.86 2.73 1.39
N ILE A 136 -10.60 3.30 2.32
CA ILE A 136 -10.02 4.24 3.30
C ILE A 136 -9.31 3.44 4.39
N TYR A 137 -8.03 3.71 4.58
CA TYR A 137 -7.26 3.13 5.66
C TYR A 137 -7.21 4.09 6.86
N ASN A 138 -8.04 3.81 7.87
CA ASN A 138 -8.05 4.56 9.12
C ASN A 138 -7.07 3.91 10.10
N CYS A 139 -5.86 4.44 10.19
CA CYS A 139 -4.80 3.93 11.05
C CYS A 139 -4.50 4.91 12.19
N LYS A 140 -4.90 4.56 13.41
CA LYS A 140 -4.61 5.37 14.62
C LYS A 140 -3.11 5.41 14.99
N LEU A 141 -2.32 4.44 14.53
CA LEU A 141 -0.88 4.37 14.80
C LEU A 141 -0.06 5.52 14.19
N LEU A 142 -0.64 6.25 13.22
CA LEU A 142 -0.02 7.42 12.62
C LEU A 142 -0.54 8.73 13.20
N ASP A 143 -1.44 8.65 14.18
CA ASP A 143 -1.89 9.81 14.94
C ASP A 143 -0.86 10.11 16.03
N CYS A 144 0.17 10.89 15.66
CA CYS A 144 1.20 11.36 16.59
C CYS A 144 0.64 12.30 17.69
N SER A 145 -0.65 12.64 17.63
CA SER A 145 -1.32 13.47 18.65
C SER A 145 -1.93 12.64 19.79
N ASN A 146 -1.90 11.30 19.69
CA ASN A 146 -2.41 10.44 20.76
C ASN A 146 -1.37 10.32 21.88
N PRO A 147 -1.58 10.97 23.05
CA PRO A 147 -0.64 10.92 24.17
C PRO A 147 -0.40 9.50 24.72
N ASP A 148 -1.31 8.57 24.48
CA ASP A 148 -1.22 7.19 24.97
C ASP A 148 -0.15 6.37 24.23
N ILE A 149 0.28 6.80 23.03
CA ILE A 149 1.36 6.13 22.28
C ILE A 149 2.74 6.56 22.78
N VAL A 150 2.85 7.77 23.31
CA VAL A 150 4.12 8.35 23.78
C VAL A 150 4.45 7.92 25.22
N SER A 151 3.46 7.47 25.99
CA SER A 151 3.57 7.16 27.42
C SER A 151 3.74 5.67 27.75
N SER A 152 3.82 4.77 26.78
CA SER A 152 4.09 3.35 27.05
C SER A 152 5.56 3.16 27.40
N PRO A 153 5.92 2.83 28.65
CA PRO A 153 7.30 2.48 28.99
C PRO A 153 7.68 1.19 28.25
N GLN A 154 8.90 1.17 27.71
CA GLN A 154 9.53 -0.03 27.14
C GLN A 154 9.85 -1.04 28.22
#